data_f4a169f6ea2b21120e5a6cf55a115350
#
_entry.id   f4a169f6ea2b21120e5a6cf55a115350
#
_cell.length_a   1.000
_cell.length_b   1.000
_cell.length_c   1.000
_cell.angle_alpha   90.00
_cell.angle_beta   90.00
_cell.angle_gamma   90.00
#
_symmetry.space_group_name_H-M   'P 1'
#
loop_
_entity.id
_entity.type
_entity.pdbx_description
1 polymer ?
#
loop_
_entity_poly.entity_id
_entity_poly.type
_entity_poly.pdbx_seq_one_letter_code
_entity_poly.pdbx_strand_id
1 'polypeptide(L)'
;MQQQLRRVLRRFGLGGVPGYVIAGVVGAFIVAGVTACVTDESAIGRVVMAMNAETTQLPEKTQHELKRFAQVYDTYVADASDRERLDYFNFAYRRVRAAYVYEIEDQKMIDAAIAGVTKGERMPGSLTPQVVVEDALHSMLAALDPHSSYMNAEEFRDSFANTKGEFGGLGIQITMEGELVKVIAPIEDTPAERAGMLAGDLITHVDGVGVLGKTLRDAVTLMRGKPGEPVVLTVRRPGIEDFDMRIVRAIIEVKSVRHRIEGDVGYIRITRFNEKTKEGINAALTDIRDTLGKNLQGVVVDLRNNPGGLLNQSVVVADAFLDDGKIVSIKGRDGRDERSFYADPGDAVKGVPMIILVN
;
A
#
# COMPACT_ATOMS: atom_id res chain seq x y z
N MET A 1 1.72 -20.95 -30.67
CA MET A 1 1.98 -20.08 -29.51
C MET A 1 3.46 -20.10 -29.09
N GLN A 2 4.08 -21.24 -28.79
CA GLN A 2 5.51 -21.34 -28.41
C GLN A 2 6.52 -20.80 -29.44
N GLN A 3 6.29 -20.97 -30.74
CA GLN A 3 7.20 -20.45 -31.76
C GLN A 3 7.16 -18.94 -31.95
N GLN A 4 6.02 -18.31 -31.74
CA GLN A 4 5.90 -16.83 -31.74
C GLN A 4 6.58 -16.21 -30.53
N LEU A 5 6.40 -16.82 -29.34
CA LEU A 5 7.05 -16.37 -28.12
C LEU A 5 8.59 -16.43 -28.24
N ARG A 6 9.15 -17.51 -28.82
CA ARG A 6 10.60 -17.63 -29.06
C ARG A 6 11.15 -16.58 -30.05
N ARG A 7 10.35 -16.12 -31.02
CA ARG A 7 10.75 -15.03 -31.95
C ARG A 7 10.78 -13.68 -31.23
N VAL A 8 9.83 -13.41 -30.35
CA VAL A 8 9.79 -12.20 -29.55
C VAL A 8 10.96 -12.16 -28.56
N LEU A 9 11.21 -13.25 -27.84
CA LEU A 9 12.30 -13.32 -26.86
C LEU A 9 13.71 -13.21 -27.49
N ARG A 10 13.92 -13.74 -28.72
CA ARG A 10 15.17 -13.53 -29.46
C ARG A 10 15.39 -12.06 -29.87
N ARG A 11 14.32 -11.32 -30.14
CA ARG A 11 14.39 -9.90 -30.50
C ARG A 11 14.81 -9.00 -29.33
N PHE A 12 14.64 -9.49 -28.10
CA PHE A 12 15.01 -8.80 -26.85
C PHE A 12 16.24 -9.39 -26.13
N GLY A 13 17.03 -10.24 -26.81
CA GLY A 13 18.28 -10.77 -26.24
C GLY A 13 18.12 -11.87 -25.19
N LEU A 14 16.91 -12.40 -24.97
CA LEU A 14 16.59 -13.41 -23.94
C LEU A 14 16.59 -14.86 -24.48
N GLY A 15 17.30 -15.13 -25.55
CA GLY A 15 17.29 -16.42 -26.29
C GLY A 15 17.93 -17.63 -25.58
N GLY A 16 18.41 -17.50 -24.35
CA GLY A 16 19.14 -18.56 -23.63
C GLY A 16 18.46 -19.13 -22.38
N VAL A 17 17.21 -18.74 -22.07
CA VAL A 17 16.53 -19.16 -20.82
C VAL A 17 15.71 -20.44 -21.05
N PRO A 18 15.81 -21.47 -20.17
CA PRO A 18 15.03 -22.72 -20.30
C PRO A 18 13.52 -22.49 -20.25
N GLY A 19 12.75 -23.25 -21.08
CA GLY A 19 11.32 -23.04 -21.31
C GLY A 19 10.40 -23.09 -20.06
N TYR A 20 10.79 -23.77 -19.00
CA TYR A 20 10.05 -23.82 -17.73
C TYR A 20 10.21 -22.56 -16.89
N VAL A 21 11.30 -21.81 -17.04
CA VAL A 21 11.48 -20.49 -16.40
C VAL A 21 10.56 -19.47 -17.06
N ILE A 22 10.31 -19.60 -18.39
CA ILE A 22 9.43 -18.72 -19.15
C ILE A 22 7.96 -18.94 -18.77
N ALA A 23 7.54 -20.19 -18.50
CA ALA A 23 6.17 -20.49 -18.07
C ALA A 23 5.88 -19.95 -16.64
N GLY A 24 6.87 -20.01 -15.74
CA GLY A 24 6.78 -19.42 -14.41
C GLY A 24 6.70 -17.88 -14.44
N VAL A 25 7.46 -17.26 -15.32
CA VAL A 25 7.45 -15.80 -15.50
C VAL A 25 6.12 -15.32 -16.11
N VAL A 26 5.57 -16.00 -17.10
CA VAL A 26 4.27 -15.62 -17.70
C VAL A 26 3.10 -15.86 -16.73
N GLY A 27 3.11 -16.94 -15.94
CA GLY A 27 2.12 -17.17 -14.88
C GLY A 27 2.25 -16.15 -13.74
N ALA A 28 3.46 -15.77 -13.36
CA ALA A 28 3.73 -14.72 -12.37
C ALA A 28 3.32 -13.33 -12.86
N PHE A 29 3.44 -13.03 -14.17
CA PHE A 29 3.02 -11.73 -14.73
C PHE A 29 1.50 -11.51 -14.74
N ILE A 30 0.69 -12.56 -14.77
CA ILE A 30 -0.78 -12.43 -14.66
C ILE A 30 -1.21 -12.21 -13.20
N VAL A 31 -0.45 -12.70 -12.22
CA VAL A 31 -0.69 -12.53 -10.78
C VAL A 31 0.20 -11.43 -10.18
N ALA A 32 1.39 -11.21 -10.75
CA ALA A 32 2.40 -10.25 -10.31
C ALA A 32 2.48 -9.01 -11.21
N GLY A 33 1.36 -8.56 -11.78
CA GLY A 33 1.26 -7.22 -12.36
C GLY A 33 1.63 -6.10 -11.37
N VAL A 34 2.11 -6.47 -10.18
CA VAL A 34 2.41 -5.56 -9.09
C VAL A 34 3.77 -5.84 -8.40
N THR A 35 4.43 -6.99 -8.59
CA THR A 35 5.57 -7.34 -7.72
C THR A 35 6.96 -7.33 -8.40
N ALA A 36 7.07 -6.94 -9.65
CA ALA A 36 8.35 -6.81 -10.34
C ALA A 36 8.74 -5.33 -10.55
N CYS A 37 8.58 -4.53 -9.53
CA CYS A 37 9.23 -3.23 -9.46
C CYS A 37 10.52 -3.37 -8.67
N VAL A 38 11.56 -2.95 -9.32
CA VAL A 38 12.85 -2.51 -8.75
C VAL A 38 14.03 -3.37 -9.16
N THR A 39 14.56 -3.05 -10.35
CA THR A 39 15.99 -2.74 -10.53
C THR A 39 16.28 -2.05 -11.87
N ASP A 40 15.30 -1.94 -12.78
CA ASP A 40 15.46 -1.09 -13.98
C ASP A 40 14.07 -0.58 -14.42
N GLU A 41 13.66 0.58 -13.90
CA GLU A 41 12.36 1.20 -14.16
C GLU A 41 12.09 1.45 -15.66
N SER A 42 13.14 1.65 -16.46
CA SER A 42 13.01 1.98 -17.88
C SER A 42 12.74 0.78 -18.79
N ALA A 43 13.26 -0.40 -18.46
CA ALA A 43 13.12 -1.59 -19.33
C ALA A 43 11.80 -2.33 -19.09
N ILE A 44 11.38 -2.48 -17.84
CA ILE A 44 10.12 -3.17 -17.48
C ILE A 44 8.92 -2.30 -17.85
N GLY A 45 8.98 -0.99 -17.62
CA GLY A 45 7.96 -0.04 -18.06
C GLY A 45 7.72 -0.10 -19.57
N ARG A 46 8.78 -0.16 -20.38
CA ARG A 46 8.69 -0.30 -21.85
C ARG A 46 8.11 -1.64 -22.29
N VAL A 47 8.43 -2.74 -21.60
CA VAL A 47 7.88 -4.07 -21.91
C VAL A 47 6.39 -4.13 -21.56
N VAL A 48 5.97 -3.60 -20.40
CA VAL A 48 4.56 -3.53 -20.02
C VAL A 48 3.77 -2.59 -20.94
N MET A 49 4.34 -1.44 -21.33
CA MET A 49 3.74 -0.54 -22.32
C MET A 49 3.61 -1.22 -23.69
N ALA A 50 4.62 -1.98 -24.14
CA ALA A 50 4.59 -2.68 -25.43
C ALA A 50 3.62 -3.87 -25.46
N MET A 51 3.45 -4.58 -24.33
CA MET A 51 2.52 -5.73 -24.26
C MET A 51 1.05 -5.31 -24.13
N ASN A 52 0.75 -4.11 -23.66
CA ASN A 52 -0.61 -3.58 -23.51
C ASN A 52 -0.99 -2.51 -24.53
N ALA A 53 -0.17 -2.29 -25.54
CA ALA A 53 -0.53 -1.51 -26.73
C ALA A 53 -1.51 -2.30 -27.59
N GLU A 54 -2.67 -2.67 -27.04
CA GLU A 54 -3.85 -2.83 -27.86
C GLU A 54 -4.14 -1.45 -28.46
N THR A 55 -3.90 -1.34 -29.75
CA THR A 55 -4.11 -0.17 -30.60
C THR A 55 -5.61 0.10 -30.80
N THR A 56 -6.37 0.16 -29.73
CA THR A 56 -7.73 0.69 -29.83
C THR A 56 -7.59 2.19 -29.92
N GLN A 57 -7.84 2.72 -31.11
CA GLN A 57 -7.84 4.15 -31.37
C GLN A 57 -8.85 4.81 -30.42
N LEU A 58 -8.37 5.70 -29.55
CA LEU A 58 -9.25 6.43 -28.63
C LEU A 58 -10.23 7.29 -29.45
N PRO A 59 -11.46 7.49 -28.95
CA PRO A 59 -12.41 8.42 -29.54
C PRO A 59 -11.78 9.81 -29.73
N GLU A 60 -12.18 10.52 -30.79
CA GLU A 60 -11.64 11.86 -31.08
C GLU A 60 -11.80 12.83 -29.89
N LYS A 61 -12.94 12.76 -29.19
CA LYS A 61 -13.19 13.54 -27.99
C LYS A 61 -12.14 13.27 -26.91
N THR A 62 -11.83 12.01 -26.67
CA THR A 62 -10.80 11.59 -25.69
C THR A 62 -9.41 12.10 -26.09
N GLN A 63 -9.07 12.01 -27.39
CA GLN A 63 -7.81 12.52 -27.91
C GLN A 63 -7.69 14.04 -27.74
N HIS A 64 -8.79 14.76 -27.94
CA HIS A 64 -8.84 16.20 -27.72
C HIS A 64 -8.55 16.55 -26.25
N GLU A 65 -9.16 15.84 -25.30
CA GLU A 65 -8.94 16.07 -23.88
C GLU A 65 -7.47 15.78 -23.48
N LEU A 66 -6.88 14.70 -23.96
CA LEU A 66 -5.47 14.42 -23.72
C LEU A 66 -4.54 15.48 -24.31
N LYS A 67 -4.88 16.08 -25.44
CA LYS A 67 -4.12 17.24 -26.00
C LYS A 67 -4.23 18.48 -25.10
N ARG A 68 -5.39 18.73 -24.51
CA ARG A 68 -5.57 19.82 -23.51
C ARG A 68 -4.61 19.63 -22.34
N PHE A 69 -4.54 18.41 -21.79
CA PHE A 69 -3.61 18.11 -20.70
C PHE A 69 -2.14 18.29 -21.15
N ALA A 70 -1.80 17.82 -22.36
CA ALA A 70 -0.43 17.98 -22.88
C ALA A 70 -0.01 19.45 -22.99
N GLN A 71 -0.92 20.36 -23.35
CA GLN A 71 -0.64 21.80 -23.37
C GLN A 71 -0.37 22.36 -21.97
N VAL A 72 -1.09 21.91 -20.95
CA VAL A 72 -0.85 22.29 -19.56
C VAL A 72 0.49 21.72 -19.08
N TYR A 73 0.76 20.44 -19.38
CA TYR A 73 2.05 19.82 -19.10
C TYR A 73 3.21 20.67 -19.66
N ASP A 74 3.17 21.01 -20.96
CA ASP A 74 4.18 21.84 -21.63
C ASP A 74 4.33 23.24 -21.01
N THR A 75 3.25 23.78 -20.45
CA THR A 75 3.27 25.08 -19.80
C THR A 75 3.97 25.05 -18.44
N TYR A 76 3.79 24.00 -17.65
CA TYR A 76 4.25 23.98 -16.26
C TYR A 76 5.57 23.25 -16.05
N VAL A 77 5.98 22.36 -16.98
CA VAL A 77 7.27 21.68 -16.83
C VAL A 77 8.45 22.61 -17.16
N ALA A 78 9.56 22.42 -16.44
CA ALA A 78 10.81 23.14 -16.68
C ALA A 78 11.47 22.70 -18.00
N ASP A 79 11.30 21.45 -18.41
CA ASP A 79 11.82 20.89 -19.66
C ASP A 79 10.72 20.09 -20.38
N ALA A 80 10.11 20.70 -21.39
CA ALA A 80 9.06 20.11 -22.20
C ALA A 80 9.57 19.03 -23.19
N SER A 81 10.89 18.83 -23.33
CA SER A 81 11.47 17.78 -24.17
C SER A 81 11.32 16.39 -23.57
N ASP A 82 11.18 16.28 -22.22
CA ASP A 82 10.89 15.01 -21.53
C ASP A 82 9.43 14.61 -21.72
N ARG A 83 9.20 13.77 -22.71
CA ARG A 83 7.87 13.22 -23.01
C ARG A 83 7.57 11.91 -22.30
N GLU A 84 8.54 11.26 -21.69
CA GLU A 84 8.35 9.95 -21.06
C GLU A 84 7.28 10.02 -19.95
N ARG A 85 7.28 11.08 -19.15
CA ARG A 85 6.30 11.28 -18.09
C ARG A 85 4.89 11.59 -18.61
N LEU A 86 4.80 12.34 -19.71
CA LEU A 86 3.52 12.59 -20.37
C LEU A 86 2.94 11.30 -20.98
N ASP A 87 3.78 10.46 -21.59
CA ASP A 87 3.37 9.16 -22.12
C ASP A 87 2.91 8.23 -21.00
N TYR A 88 3.56 8.27 -19.83
CA TYR A 88 3.12 7.57 -18.64
C TYR A 88 1.74 8.04 -18.17
N PHE A 89 1.47 9.35 -18.14
CA PHE A 89 0.12 9.87 -17.84
C PHE A 89 -0.92 9.34 -18.82
N ASN A 90 -0.63 9.41 -20.12
CA ASN A 90 -1.52 8.91 -21.18
C ASN A 90 -1.80 7.41 -21.02
N PHE A 91 -0.78 6.63 -20.68
CA PHE A 91 -0.93 5.19 -20.37
C PHE A 91 -1.82 4.96 -19.15
N ALA A 92 -1.55 5.64 -18.03
CA ALA A 92 -2.35 5.53 -16.81
C ALA A 92 -3.82 5.92 -17.05
N TYR A 93 -4.04 7.01 -17.76
CA TYR A 93 -5.38 7.46 -18.17
C TYR A 93 -6.14 6.38 -18.95
N ARG A 94 -5.50 5.78 -19.97
CA ARG A 94 -6.10 4.70 -20.77
C ARG A 94 -6.46 3.50 -19.92
N ARG A 95 -5.59 3.11 -18.99
CA ARG A 95 -5.83 1.99 -18.05
C ARG A 95 -7.03 2.27 -17.14
N VAL A 96 -7.09 3.46 -16.55
CA VAL A 96 -8.21 3.87 -15.71
C VAL A 96 -9.52 3.86 -16.51
N ARG A 97 -9.52 4.46 -17.69
CA ARG A 97 -10.68 4.50 -18.58
C ARG A 97 -11.19 3.11 -18.96
N ALA A 98 -10.30 2.18 -19.20
CA ALA A 98 -10.65 0.79 -19.56
C ALA A 98 -11.14 -0.03 -18.35
N ALA A 99 -10.56 0.15 -17.16
CA ALA A 99 -10.74 -0.73 -16.01
C ALA A 99 -11.72 -0.19 -14.95
N TYR A 100 -12.01 1.10 -14.93
CA TYR A 100 -12.92 1.66 -13.93
C TYR A 100 -14.35 1.10 -14.10
N VAL A 101 -15.01 0.85 -12.98
CA VAL A 101 -16.30 0.13 -12.93
C VAL A 101 -17.46 0.89 -13.60
N TYR A 102 -17.40 2.21 -13.66
CA TYR A 102 -18.39 3.03 -14.35
C TYR A 102 -17.81 3.65 -15.62
N GLU A 103 -18.68 4.14 -16.50
CA GLU A 103 -18.25 4.98 -17.62
C GLU A 103 -17.64 6.29 -17.11
N ILE A 104 -16.55 6.71 -17.73
CA ILE A 104 -15.80 7.90 -17.36
C ILE A 104 -16.15 9.06 -18.31
N GLU A 105 -16.41 10.21 -17.75
CA GLU A 105 -16.47 11.47 -18.50
C GLU A 105 -15.04 12.01 -18.71
N ASP A 106 -14.52 11.83 -19.93
CA ASP A 106 -13.15 12.20 -20.28
C ASP A 106 -12.81 13.66 -19.89
N GLN A 107 -13.72 14.60 -20.16
CA GLN A 107 -13.54 16.01 -19.83
C GLN A 107 -13.38 16.23 -18.31
N LYS A 108 -14.26 15.65 -17.49
CA LYS A 108 -14.22 15.78 -16.02
C LYS A 108 -12.91 15.25 -15.45
N MET A 109 -12.42 14.14 -15.99
CA MET A 109 -11.16 13.53 -15.57
C MET A 109 -9.95 14.42 -15.89
N ILE A 110 -9.93 14.96 -17.10
CA ILE A 110 -8.84 15.84 -17.53
C ILE A 110 -8.90 17.21 -16.83
N ASP A 111 -10.11 17.75 -16.59
CA ASP A 111 -10.25 18.98 -15.80
C ASP A 111 -9.71 18.78 -14.37
N ALA A 112 -9.98 17.64 -13.75
CA ALA A 112 -9.43 17.30 -12.44
C ALA A 112 -7.89 17.16 -12.46
N ALA A 113 -7.34 16.51 -13.50
CA ALA A 113 -5.90 16.41 -13.69
C ALA A 113 -5.24 17.79 -13.83
N ILE A 114 -5.82 18.66 -14.67
CA ILE A 114 -5.38 20.05 -14.86
C ILE A 114 -5.45 20.83 -13.54
N ALA A 115 -6.55 20.72 -12.82
CA ALA A 115 -6.72 21.38 -11.51
C ALA A 115 -5.63 20.96 -10.51
N GLY A 116 -5.22 19.69 -10.53
CA GLY A 116 -4.12 19.20 -9.70
C GLY A 116 -2.78 19.87 -10.00
N VAL A 117 -2.49 20.07 -11.29
CA VAL A 117 -1.26 20.74 -11.73
C VAL A 117 -1.29 22.23 -11.43
N THR A 118 -2.43 22.89 -11.61
CA THR A 118 -2.59 24.35 -11.52
C THR A 118 -2.93 24.85 -10.11
N LYS A 119 -3.05 23.97 -9.11
CA LYS A 119 -3.39 24.36 -7.74
C LYS A 119 -2.33 25.27 -7.11
N GLY A 120 -2.79 26.30 -6.41
CA GLY A 120 -1.89 27.28 -5.75
C GLY A 120 -1.24 28.25 -6.74
N GLU A 121 -0.24 29.01 -6.25
CA GLU A 121 0.51 30.02 -7.03
C GLU A 121 1.70 29.39 -7.76
N ARG A 122 1.45 28.42 -8.63
CA ARG A 122 2.51 27.77 -9.41
C ARG A 122 2.87 28.57 -10.65
N MET A 123 4.17 28.79 -10.85
CA MET A 123 4.65 29.51 -12.02
C MET A 123 4.85 28.56 -13.21
N PRO A 124 4.53 28.98 -14.44
CA PRO A 124 4.89 28.24 -15.65
C PRO A 124 6.40 27.91 -15.67
N GLY A 125 6.75 26.73 -16.16
CA GLY A 125 8.14 26.27 -16.26
C GLY A 125 8.84 25.97 -14.93
N SER A 126 8.11 25.89 -13.80
CA SER A 126 8.73 25.73 -12.47
C SER A 126 8.72 24.29 -11.95
N LEU A 127 7.99 23.38 -12.56
CA LEU A 127 7.78 22.04 -12.05
C LEU A 127 8.62 21.00 -12.80
N THR A 128 9.01 19.94 -12.09
CA THR A 128 9.58 18.77 -12.76
C THR A 128 8.49 17.96 -13.45
N PRO A 129 8.81 17.25 -14.56
CA PRO A 129 7.87 16.36 -15.25
C PRO A 129 7.17 15.36 -14.31
N GLN A 130 7.92 14.84 -13.34
CA GLN A 130 7.40 13.90 -12.33
C GLN A 130 6.31 14.56 -11.46
N VAL A 131 6.55 15.74 -10.92
CA VAL A 131 5.59 16.45 -10.05
C VAL A 131 4.31 16.77 -10.81
N VAL A 132 4.41 17.23 -12.06
CA VAL A 132 3.23 17.53 -12.91
C VAL A 132 2.37 16.28 -13.08
N VAL A 133 2.97 15.15 -13.38
CA VAL A 133 2.24 13.89 -13.64
C VAL A 133 1.69 13.29 -12.35
N GLU A 134 2.45 13.29 -11.25
CA GLU A 134 1.96 12.79 -9.95
C GLU A 134 0.76 13.60 -9.45
N ASP A 135 0.83 14.93 -9.49
CA ASP A 135 -0.27 15.81 -9.07
C ASP A 135 -1.51 15.66 -9.96
N ALA A 136 -1.30 15.50 -11.27
CA ALA A 136 -2.38 15.22 -12.22
C ALA A 136 -3.08 13.90 -11.91
N LEU A 137 -2.30 12.81 -11.71
CA LEU A 137 -2.84 11.47 -11.42
C LEU A 137 -3.54 11.42 -10.07
N HIS A 138 -2.98 12.04 -9.03
CA HIS A 138 -3.64 12.14 -7.72
C HIS A 138 -5.00 12.82 -7.83
N SER A 139 -5.06 13.99 -8.46
CA SER A 139 -6.30 14.76 -8.57
C SER A 139 -7.32 14.09 -9.49
N MET A 140 -6.86 13.50 -10.59
CA MET A 140 -7.67 12.76 -11.52
C MET A 140 -8.36 11.56 -10.85
N LEU A 141 -7.61 10.74 -10.10
CA LEU A 141 -8.17 9.56 -9.46
C LEU A 141 -9.06 9.91 -8.27
N ALA A 142 -8.71 10.93 -7.48
CA ALA A 142 -9.55 11.42 -6.41
C ALA A 142 -10.91 11.96 -6.90
N ALA A 143 -11.01 12.40 -8.17
CA ALA A 143 -12.26 12.85 -8.77
C ALA A 143 -13.18 11.71 -9.23
N LEU A 144 -12.72 10.46 -9.26
CA LEU A 144 -13.54 9.29 -9.59
C LEU A 144 -14.45 8.91 -8.42
N ASP A 145 -13.82 8.59 -7.30
CA ASP A 145 -14.48 8.18 -6.05
C ASP A 145 -13.51 8.26 -4.86
N PRO A 146 -14.01 8.18 -3.59
CA PRO A 146 -13.17 8.27 -2.40
C PRO A 146 -12.17 7.11 -2.20
N HIS A 147 -12.28 6.04 -2.97
CA HIS A 147 -11.46 4.83 -2.85
C HIS A 147 -10.42 4.69 -3.97
N SER A 148 -10.55 5.50 -5.03
CA SER A 148 -9.60 5.52 -6.13
C SER A 148 -8.47 6.50 -5.83
N SER A 149 -7.22 6.03 -5.87
CA SER A 149 -6.04 6.85 -5.60
C SER A 149 -4.85 6.44 -6.47
N TYR A 150 -3.98 7.40 -6.74
CA TYR A 150 -2.65 7.16 -7.27
C TYR A 150 -1.68 7.03 -6.11
N MET A 151 -0.70 6.17 -6.25
CA MET A 151 0.42 6.06 -5.33
C MET A 151 1.72 6.17 -6.13
N ASN A 152 2.58 7.08 -5.74
CA ASN A 152 3.95 7.09 -6.26
C ASN A 152 4.77 5.93 -5.67
N ALA A 153 6.04 5.78 -6.08
CA ALA A 153 6.86 4.64 -5.68
C ALA A 153 7.09 4.56 -4.16
N GLU A 154 7.15 5.70 -3.46
CA GLU A 154 7.30 5.75 -2.01
C GLU A 154 6.00 5.37 -1.30
N GLU A 155 4.89 5.97 -1.70
CA GLU A 155 3.56 5.67 -1.16
C GLU A 155 3.16 4.21 -1.39
N PHE A 156 3.54 3.66 -2.55
CA PHE A 156 3.33 2.25 -2.85
C PHE A 156 4.15 1.34 -1.91
N ARG A 157 5.42 1.67 -1.66
CA ARG A 157 6.25 0.92 -0.69
C ARG A 157 5.65 0.93 0.71
N ASP A 158 5.15 2.08 1.15
CA ASP A 158 4.50 2.22 2.45
C ASP A 158 3.19 1.42 2.52
N SER A 159 2.37 1.50 1.48
CA SER A 159 1.14 0.70 1.35
C SER A 159 1.44 -0.80 1.33
N PHE A 160 2.49 -1.21 0.63
CA PHE A 160 2.93 -2.60 0.56
C PHE A 160 3.43 -3.12 1.92
N ALA A 161 4.20 -2.32 2.67
CA ALA A 161 4.63 -2.64 4.02
C ALA A 161 3.43 -2.83 4.97
N ASN A 162 2.44 -1.93 4.89
CA ASN A 162 1.19 -2.04 5.63
C ASN A 162 0.39 -3.30 5.26
N THR A 163 0.39 -3.68 3.98
CA THR A 163 -0.29 -4.87 3.45
C THR A 163 0.39 -6.15 3.94
N LYS A 164 1.72 -6.19 3.96
CA LYS A 164 2.48 -7.29 4.55
C LYS A 164 2.30 -7.38 6.07
N GLY A 165 2.03 -6.25 6.74
CA GLY A 165 2.00 -6.16 8.19
C GLY A 165 3.40 -6.14 8.80
N GLU A 166 4.42 -5.80 8.00
CA GLU A 166 5.80 -5.72 8.45
C GLU A 166 6.57 -4.64 7.67
N PHE A 167 7.51 -3.98 8.34
CA PHE A 167 8.37 -2.99 7.71
C PHE A 167 9.76 -2.97 8.34
N GLY A 168 10.76 -2.52 7.56
CA GLY A 168 12.11 -2.30 8.08
C GLY A 168 12.16 -1.01 8.90
N GLY A 169 12.52 -1.10 10.17
CA GLY A 169 12.54 0.06 11.05
C GLY A 169 13.06 -0.23 12.45
N LEU A 170 12.71 0.66 13.39
CA LEU A 170 13.20 0.66 14.75
C LEU A 170 12.19 0.11 15.76
N GLY A 171 10.89 0.18 15.42
CA GLY A 171 9.80 -0.23 16.31
C GLY A 171 9.44 0.86 17.33
N ILE A 172 9.17 2.08 16.87
CA ILE A 172 8.73 3.20 17.68
C ILE A 172 7.41 3.79 17.16
N GLN A 173 6.53 4.16 18.09
CA GLN A 173 5.39 5.01 17.79
C GLN A 173 5.79 6.45 18.04
N ILE A 174 5.59 7.33 17.09
CA ILE A 174 6.07 8.70 17.11
C ILE A 174 4.99 9.70 16.71
N THR A 175 5.17 10.94 17.15
CA THR A 175 4.39 12.11 16.74
C THR A 175 5.31 13.33 16.65
N MET A 176 4.79 14.45 16.21
CA MET A 176 5.49 15.72 16.34
C MET A 176 5.12 16.41 17.65
N GLU A 177 6.13 16.94 18.36
CA GLU A 177 5.96 17.85 19.48
C GLU A 177 6.78 19.12 19.20
N GLY A 178 6.09 20.20 18.85
CA GLY A 178 6.74 21.36 18.26
C GLY A 178 7.38 20.99 16.91
N GLU A 179 8.68 21.24 16.79
CA GLU A 179 9.46 20.93 15.58
C GLU A 179 10.33 19.66 15.72
N LEU A 180 10.14 18.88 16.80
CA LEU A 180 10.89 17.66 17.07
C LEU A 180 10.00 16.41 16.98
N VAL A 181 10.63 15.28 16.78
CA VAL A 181 9.95 13.98 16.78
C VAL A 181 9.91 13.43 18.20
N LYS A 182 8.69 13.27 18.73
CA LYS A 182 8.46 12.68 20.06
C LYS A 182 8.14 11.20 19.96
N VAL A 183 8.79 10.41 20.78
CA VAL A 183 8.46 8.99 20.98
C VAL A 183 7.23 8.90 21.90
N ILE A 184 6.14 8.36 21.35
CA ILE A 184 4.93 8.04 22.13
C ILE A 184 5.20 6.81 22.98
N ALA A 185 5.72 5.75 22.34
CA ALA A 185 6.15 4.52 23.00
C ALA A 185 7.05 3.71 22.07
N PRO A 186 8.06 3.01 22.56
CA PRO A 186 8.66 1.89 21.83
C PRO A 186 7.63 0.75 21.70
N ILE A 187 7.73 -0.02 20.63
CA ILE A 187 6.93 -1.22 20.42
C ILE A 187 7.65 -2.39 21.10
N GLU A 188 6.90 -3.21 21.82
CA GLU A 188 7.40 -4.38 22.54
C GLU A 188 8.14 -5.33 21.60
N ASP A 189 9.21 -5.95 22.08
CA ASP A 189 10.07 -6.87 21.34
C ASP A 189 10.80 -6.27 20.11
N THR A 190 10.97 -4.95 20.07
CA THR A 190 11.62 -4.27 18.94
C THR A 190 13.04 -3.77 19.25
N PRO A 191 13.82 -3.39 18.22
CA PRO A 191 15.15 -2.83 18.43
C PRO A 191 15.19 -1.57 19.29
N ALA A 192 14.21 -0.70 19.17
CA ALA A 192 14.16 0.53 19.95
C ALA A 192 13.93 0.27 21.45
N GLU A 193 13.05 -0.65 21.79
CA GLU A 193 12.84 -1.06 23.18
C GLU A 193 14.12 -1.69 23.76
N ARG A 194 14.75 -2.60 23.03
CA ARG A 194 16.02 -3.22 23.48
C ARG A 194 17.17 -2.23 23.62
N ALA A 195 17.14 -1.13 22.84
CA ALA A 195 18.12 -0.05 22.97
C ALA A 195 17.83 0.90 24.16
N GLY A 196 16.71 0.73 24.86
CA GLY A 196 16.34 1.56 26.00
C GLY A 196 15.64 2.89 25.63
N MET A 197 15.00 2.95 24.47
CA MET A 197 14.13 4.07 24.08
C MET A 197 12.94 4.13 25.03
N LEU A 198 12.56 5.35 25.45
CA LEU A 198 11.46 5.56 26.39
C LEU A 198 10.37 6.44 25.79
N ALA A 199 9.15 6.28 26.32
CA ALA A 199 8.08 7.21 26.04
C ALA A 199 8.45 8.63 26.51
N GLY A 200 8.22 9.63 25.67
CA GLY A 200 8.57 11.03 25.94
C GLY A 200 9.96 11.45 25.46
N ASP A 201 10.81 10.52 24.98
CA ASP A 201 12.07 10.88 24.31
C ASP A 201 11.81 11.76 23.11
N LEU A 202 12.66 12.78 22.90
CA LEU A 202 12.62 13.63 21.71
C LEU A 202 13.84 13.31 20.83
N ILE A 203 13.60 12.97 19.59
CA ILE A 203 14.64 12.74 18.60
C ILE A 203 14.98 14.08 17.96
N THR A 204 16.25 14.50 18.06
CA THR A 204 16.76 15.76 17.53
C THR A 204 17.53 15.59 16.21
N HIS A 205 18.24 14.44 16.05
CA HIS A 205 18.97 14.10 14.84
C HIS A 205 18.81 12.61 14.49
N VAL A 206 18.95 12.31 13.20
CA VAL A 206 19.03 10.95 12.66
C VAL A 206 20.28 10.88 11.79
N ASP A 207 21.25 10.02 12.12
CA ASP A 207 22.56 9.92 11.47
C ASP A 207 23.25 11.29 11.31
N GLY A 208 23.16 12.15 12.34
CA GLY A 208 23.70 13.52 12.35
C GLY A 208 22.88 14.53 11.57
N VAL A 209 21.79 14.14 10.89
CA VAL A 209 20.89 15.04 10.18
C VAL A 209 19.81 15.56 11.14
N GLY A 210 19.74 16.88 11.36
CA GLY A 210 18.73 17.49 12.21
C GLY A 210 17.32 17.26 11.70
N VAL A 211 16.37 16.99 12.62
CA VAL A 211 14.94 16.81 12.29
C VAL A 211 14.14 18.11 12.42
N LEU A 212 14.73 19.16 12.99
CA LEU A 212 14.10 20.46 13.18
C LEU A 212 13.58 21.02 11.84
N GLY A 213 12.32 21.45 11.79
CA GLY A 213 11.68 21.98 10.59
C GLY A 213 11.31 20.93 9.53
N LYS A 214 11.55 19.65 9.77
CA LYS A 214 11.12 18.56 8.89
C LYS A 214 9.70 18.10 9.26
N THR A 215 9.02 17.54 8.27
CA THR A 215 7.74 16.85 8.54
C THR A 215 7.98 15.53 9.25
N LEU A 216 6.94 14.99 9.92
CA LEU A 216 7.00 13.65 10.52
C LEU A 216 7.38 12.59 9.47
N ARG A 217 6.88 12.74 8.24
CA ARG A 217 7.18 11.84 7.12
C ARG A 217 8.66 11.85 6.75
N ASP A 218 9.26 13.04 6.64
CA ASP A 218 10.69 13.17 6.34
C ASP A 218 11.55 12.51 7.42
N ALA A 219 11.20 12.72 8.70
CA ALA A 219 11.90 12.10 9.82
C ALA A 219 11.75 10.57 9.80
N VAL A 220 10.55 10.04 9.51
CA VAL A 220 10.32 8.60 9.33
C VAL A 220 11.16 8.04 8.20
N THR A 221 11.25 8.73 7.07
CA THR A 221 12.07 8.31 5.92
C THR A 221 13.55 8.21 6.29
N LEU A 222 14.08 9.14 7.08
CA LEU A 222 15.45 9.08 7.59
C LEU A 222 15.68 7.89 8.55
N MET A 223 14.70 7.61 9.42
CA MET A 223 14.80 6.51 10.41
C MET A 223 14.63 5.13 9.77
N ARG A 224 13.83 4.99 8.72
CA ARG A 224 13.63 3.75 7.97
C ARG A 224 14.88 3.34 7.22
N GLY A 225 14.95 2.08 6.80
CA GLY A 225 16.05 1.53 6.01
C GLY A 225 16.02 0.02 6.00
N LYS A 226 17.06 -0.58 5.40
CA LYS A 226 17.14 -2.04 5.30
C LYS A 226 17.33 -2.67 6.67
N PRO A 227 16.62 -3.78 6.98
CA PRO A 227 16.89 -4.57 8.16
C PRO A 227 18.37 -4.97 8.22
N GLY A 228 18.97 -4.90 9.43
CA GLY A 228 20.39 -5.16 9.67
C GLY A 228 21.31 -3.93 9.57
N GLU A 229 20.87 -2.84 8.96
CA GLU A 229 21.64 -1.60 8.91
C GLU A 229 21.45 -0.79 10.20
N PRO A 230 22.52 -0.22 10.79
CA PRO A 230 22.40 0.64 11.96
C PRO A 230 21.89 2.04 11.58
N VAL A 231 21.32 2.72 12.58
CA VAL A 231 21.05 4.15 12.58
C VAL A 231 21.41 4.73 13.94
N VAL A 232 21.88 5.96 13.96
CA VAL A 232 22.18 6.70 15.18
C VAL A 232 21.14 7.78 15.38
N LEU A 233 20.42 7.73 16.50
CA LEU A 233 19.46 8.76 16.90
C LEU A 233 20.07 9.59 18.00
N THR A 234 20.16 10.92 17.84
CA THR A 234 20.45 11.81 18.97
C THR A 234 19.15 12.09 19.72
N VAL A 235 19.13 11.65 20.97
CA VAL A 235 17.94 11.64 21.82
C VAL A 235 18.08 12.68 22.91
N ARG A 236 17.05 13.51 23.08
CA ARG A 236 16.86 14.41 24.20
C ARG A 236 15.88 13.80 25.18
N ARG A 237 16.32 13.64 26.43
CA ARG A 237 15.51 13.09 27.53
C ARG A 237 15.58 14.03 28.74
N PRO A 238 14.46 14.35 29.40
CA PRO A 238 14.48 15.22 30.57
C PRO A 238 15.45 14.73 31.64
N GLY A 239 16.27 15.64 32.16
CA GLY A 239 17.19 15.37 33.29
C GLY A 239 18.57 14.81 32.91
N ILE A 240 18.85 14.61 31.60
CA ILE A 240 20.17 14.20 31.11
C ILE A 240 20.56 15.02 29.88
N GLU A 241 21.85 15.09 29.56
CA GLU A 241 22.31 15.68 28.28
C GLU A 241 21.85 14.88 27.09
N ASP A 242 21.76 15.54 25.90
CA ASP A 242 21.45 14.86 24.66
C ASP A 242 22.50 13.75 24.40
N PHE A 243 22.06 12.57 24.05
CA PHE A 243 22.94 11.41 23.85
C PHE A 243 22.59 10.65 22.57
N ASP A 244 23.59 9.96 22.03
CA ASP A 244 23.42 9.14 20.85
C ASP A 244 22.98 7.72 21.21
N MET A 245 21.95 7.24 20.54
CA MET A 245 21.42 5.90 20.65
C MET A 245 21.58 5.18 19.30
N ARG A 246 22.47 4.19 19.25
CA ARG A 246 22.65 3.36 18.05
C ARG A 246 21.68 2.19 18.06
N ILE A 247 20.84 2.12 17.04
CA ILE A 247 19.82 1.08 16.90
C ILE A 247 20.04 0.37 15.56
N VAL A 248 20.00 -0.97 15.56
CA VAL A 248 20.04 -1.77 14.33
C VAL A 248 18.62 -2.00 13.85
N ARG A 249 18.31 -1.57 12.64
CA ARG A 249 16.98 -1.75 12.04
C ARG A 249 16.64 -3.23 11.94
N ALA A 250 15.39 -3.58 12.21
CA ALA A 250 14.88 -4.94 12.04
C ALA A 250 13.55 -4.92 11.26
N ILE A 251 13.08 -6.09 10.90
CA ILE A 251 11.70 -6.25 10.46
C ILE A 251 10.82 -6.08 11.68
N ILE A 252 9.93 -5.08 11.65
CA ILE A 252 8.95 -4.78 12.70
C ILE A 252 7.62 -5.34 12.25
N GLU A 253 7.11 -6.31 12.98
CA GLU A 253 5.78 -6.86 12.76
C GLU A 253 4.70 -6.03 13.45
N VAL A 254 3.69 -5.64 12.68
CA VAL A 254 2.52 -4.94 13.21
C VAL A 254 1.41 -5.97 13.43
N LYS A 255 1.22 -6.39 14.67
CA LYS A 255 0.13 -7.31 15.03
C LYS A 255 -1.22 -6.68 14.68
N SER A 256 -1.85 -7.18 13.62
CA SER A 256 -3.18 -6.72 13.17
C SER A 256 -4.32 -7.30 14.02
N VAL A 257 -4.08 -8.44 14.68
CA VAL A 257 -5.03 -9.09 15.57
C VAL A 257 -4.48 -9.09 16.99
N ARG A 258 -5.30 -8.67 17.93
CA ARG A 258 -5.04 -8.77 19.38
C ARG A 258 -6.25 -9.41 20.03
N HIS A 259 -6.06 -10.21 21.06
CA HIS A 259 -7.15 -10.82 21.79
C HIS A 259 -6.88 -10.77 23.31
N ARG A 260 -7.95 -11.00 24.05
CA ARG A 260 -7.93 -11.19 25.49
C ARG A 260 -9.20 -11.91 25.93
N ILE A 261 -9.21 -12.40 27.12
CA ILE A 261 -10.35 -13.05 27.75
C ILE A 261 -10.92 -12.12 28.82
N GLU A 262 -12.23 -11.90 28.78
CA GLU A 262 -12.98 -11.07 29.72
C GLU A 262 -14.07 -11.93 30.37
N GLY A 263 -13.78 -12.49 31.56
CA GLY A 263 -14.64 -13.50 32.17
C GLY A 263 -14.77 -14.73 31.27
N ASP A 264 -16.00 -15.05 30.85
CA ASP A 264 -16.30 -16.17 29.97
C ASP A 264 -16.46 -15.74 28.49
N VAL A 265 -15.97 -14.55 28.12
CA VAL A 265 -16.09 -13.98 26.77
C VAL A 265 -14.71 -13.81 26.12
N GLY A 266 -14.57 -14.29 24.89
CA GLY A 266 -13.40 -14.01 24.05
C GLY A 266 -13.54 -12.65 23.37
N TYR A 267 -12.56 -11.76 23.56
CA TYR A 267 -12.50 -10.47 22.86
C TYR A 267 -11.36 -10.48 21.85
N ILE A 268 -11.69 -10.20 20.58
CA ILE A 268 -10.74 -10.17 19.48
C ILE A 268 -10.83 -8.79 18.80
N ARG A 269 -9.71 -8.06 18.74
CA ARG A 269 -9.63 -6.81 18.01
C ARG A 269 -8.80 -6.98 16.76
N ILE A 270 -9.37 -6.55 15.61
CA ILE A 270 -8.70 -6.56 14.32
C ILE A 270 -8.55 -5.10 13.87
N THR A 271 -7.32 -4.60 13.85
CA THR A 271 -7.03 -3.20 13.53
C THR A 271 -6.91 -2.94 12.03
N ARG A 272 -6.58 -3.97 11.24
CA ARG A 272 -6.45 -3.95 9.77
C ARG A 272 -6.44 -5.36 9.23
N PHE A 273 -6.78 -5.54 7.95
CA PHE A 273 -6.62 -6.82 7.25
C PHE A 273 -5.31 -6.84 6.45
N ASN A 274 -4.26 -7.49 6.98
CA ASN A 274 -2.95 -7.67 6.34
C ASN A 274 -2.61 -9.17 6.22
N GLU A 275 -1.46 -9.52 5.62
CA GLU A 275 -1.06 -10.92 5.40
C GLU A 275 -0.94 -11.75 6.69
N LYS A 276 -0.75 -11.10 7.85
CA LYS A 276 -0.65 -11.76 9.17
C LYS A 276 -2.02 -11.97 9.86
N THR A 277 -3.11 -11.47 9.28
CA THR A 277 -4.43 -11.51 9.92
C THR A 277 -4.96 -12.94 10.10
N LYS A 278 -4.79 -13.80 9.10
CA LYS A 278 -5.17 -15.23 9.19
C LYS A 278 -4.47 -15.93 10.34
N GLU A 279 -3.18 -15.75 10.48
CA GLU A 279 -2.39 -16.33 11.56
C GLU A 279 -2.85 -15.79 12.91
N GLY A 280 -3.04 -14.47 13.02
CA GLY A 280 -3.48 -13.82 14.24
C GLY A 280 -4.87 -14.24 14.70
N ILE A 281 -5.85 -14.37 13.77
CA ILE A 281 -7.21 -14.82 14.13
C ILE A 281 -7.22 -16.28 14.58
N ASN A 282 -6.45 -17.14 13.91
CA ASN A 282 -6.35 -18.56 14.28
C ASN A 282 -5.73 -18.72 15.68
N ALA A 283 -4.66 -17.98 15.97
CA ALA A 283 -4.03 -17.97 17.29
C ALA A 283 -5.00 -17.49 18.37
N ALA A 284 -5.72 -16.38 18.12
CA ALA A 284 -6.71 -15.83 19.05
C ALA A 284 -7.84 -16.84 19.35
N LEU A 285 -8.41 -17.45 18.31
CA LEU A 285 -9.50 -18.43 18.47
C LEU A 285 -9.03 -19.71 19.18
N THR A 286 -7.80 -20.13 18.92
CA THR A 286 -7.20 -21.28 19.61
C THR A 286 -7.01 -21.00 21.09
N ASP A 287 -6.39 -19.88 21.46
CA ASP A 287 -6.15 -19.50 22.85
C ASP A 287 -7.46 -19.33 23.63
N ILE A 288 -8.46 -18.66 23.06
CA ILE A 288 -9.80 -18.50 23.67
C ILE A 288 -10.45 -19.85 23.92
N ARG A 289 -10.41 -20.79 22.92
CA ARG A 289 -11.00 -22.13 23.09
C ARG A 289 -10.25 -22.98 24.12
N ASP A 290 -8.93 -22.93 24.08
CA ASP A 290 -8.10 -23.73 24.98
C ASP A 290 -8.25 -23.26 26.43
N THR A 291 -8.42 -21.94 26.64
CA THR A 291 -8.59 -21.35 27.98
C THR A 291 -10.02 -21.53 28.52
N LEU A 292 -11.04 -21.24 27.72
CA LEU A 292 -12.44 -21.24 28.19
C LEU A 292 -13.16 -22.53 27.93
N GLY A 293 -12.83 -23.28 26.90
CA GLY A 293 -13.46 -24.58 26.56
C GLY A 293 -14.97 -24.46 26.53
N LYS A 294 -15.64 -25.26 27.39
CA LYS A 294 -17.10 -25.27 27.53
C LYS A 294 -17.70 -24.06 28.24
N ASN A 295 -16.86 -23.24 28.88
CA ASN A 295 -17.29 -22.03 29.59
C ASN A 295 -17.40 -20.82 28.65
N LEU A 296 -17.00 -20.93 27.38
CA LEU A 296 -17.11 -19.85 26.41
C LEU A 296 -18.58 -19.48 26.19
N GLN A 297 -18.98 -18.28 26.65
CA GLN A 297 -20.35 -17.75 26.58
C GLN A 297 -20.56 -16.81 25.39
N GLY A 298 -19.52 -16.25 24.82
CA GLY A 298 -19.61 -15.31 23.70
C GLY A 298 -18.27 -14.89 23.13
N VAL A 299 -18.32 -14.34 21.93
CA VAL A 299 -17.14 -13.75 21.27
C VAL A 299 -17.48 -12.32 20.82
N VAL A 300 -16.59 -11.37 21.12
CA VAL A 300 -16.68 -10.01 20.64
C VAL A 300 -15.56 -9.79 19.61
N VAL A 301 -15.94 -9.42 18.37
CA VAL A 301 -15.00 -9.03 17.30
C VAL A 301 -15.06 -7.52 17.15
N ASP A 302 -13.98 -6.83 17.51
CA ASP A 302 -13.89 -5.37 17.45
C ASP A 302 -13.16 -4.93 16.18
N LEU A 303 -13.92 -4.34 15.25
CA LEU A 303 -13.45 -3.74 14.01
C LEU A 303 -13.46 -2.20 14.02
N ARG A 304 -13.69 -1.59 15.17
CA ARG A 304 -13.71 -0.12 15.27
C ARG A 304 -12.36 0.47 14.89
N ASN A 305 -12.40 1.54 14.07
CA ASN A 305 -11.23 2.19 13.46
C ASN A 305 -10.37 1.24 12.57
N ASN A 306 -10.98 0.17 12.04
CA ASN A 306 -10.34 -0.65 11.03
C ASN A 306 -10.62 -0.06 9.65
N PRO A 307 -9.60 0.46 8.91
CA PRO A 307 -9.80 1.08 7.60
C PRO A 307 -9.97 0.06 6.47
N GLY A 308 -10.00 -1.25 6.76
CA GLY A 308 -10.01 -2.30 5.77
C GLY A 308 -8.63 -2.96 5.57
N GLY A 309 -8.32 -3.31 4.32
CA GLY A 309 -7.06 -3.97 3.92
C GLY A 309 -7.28 -5.04 2.86
N LEU A 310 -6.58 -6.17 2.98
CA LEU A 310 -6.66 -7.26 2.02
C LEU A 310 -8.01 -7.98 2.06
N LEU A 311 -8.71 -7.99 0.93
CA LEU A 311 -9.98 -8.68 0.78
C LEU A 311 -9.90 -10.18 1.12
N ASN A 312 -8.86 -10.88 0.64
CA ASN A 312 -8.67 -12.29 0.95
C ASN A 312 -8.53 -12.55 2.46
N GLN A 313 -7.95 -11.63 3.22
CA GLN A 313 -7.83 -11.75 4.67
C GLN A 313 -9.15 -11.46 5.38
N SER A 314 -9.95 -10.50 4.88
CA SER A 314 -11.30 -10.28 5.42
C SER A 314 -12.23 -11.47 5.14
N VAL A 315 -12.08 -12.10 3.96
CA VAL A 315 -12.80 -13.34 3.63
C VAL A 315 -12.43 -14.46 4.61
N VAL A 316 -11.14 -14.69 4.87
CA VAL A 316 -10.69 -15.72 5.83
C VAL A 316 -11.21 -15.46 7.24
N VAL A 317 -11.27 -14.18 7.66
CA VAL A 317 -11.84 -13.85 8.97
C VAL A 317 -13.35 -14.12 9.02
N ALA A 318 -14.09 -13.76 7.97
CA ALA A 318 -15.52 -14.04 7.90
C ALA A 318 -15.80 -15.56 7.85
N ASP A 319 -15.02 -16.30 7.05
CA ASP A 319 -15.08 -17.75 6.91
C ASP A 319 -14.91 -18.47 8.25
N ALA A 320 -14.01 -17.99 9.11
CA ALA A 320 -13.79 -18.58 10.44
C ALA A 320 -15.02 -18.59 11.36
N PHE A 321 -16.06 -17.81 11.05
CA PHE A 321 -17.30 -17.68 11.85
C PHE A 321 -18.56 -18.11 11.08
N LEU A 322 -18.41 -18.72 9.91
CA LEU A 322 -19.51 -19.13 9.06
C LEU A 322 -19.37 -20.61 8.69
N ASP A 323 -20.48 -21.32 8.59
CA ASP A 323 -20.50 -22.72 8.12
C ASP A 323 -20.80 -22.85 6.63
N ASP A 324 -21.50 -21.88 6.05
CA ASP A 324 -21.85 -21.85 4.63
C ASP A 324 -22.25 -20.45 4.17
N GLY A 325 -22.55 -20.33 2.88
CA GLY A 325 -23.09 -19.13 2.27
C GLY A 325 -22.05 -18.26 1.57
N LYS A 326 -22.55 -17.27 0.85
CA LYS A 326 -21.70 -16.30 0.12
C LYS A 326 -21.22 -15.22 1.09
N ILE A 327 -19.91 -15.07 1.20
CA ILE A 327 -19.28 -14.02 2.03
C ILE A 327 -19.32 -12.68 1.28
N VAL A 328 -18.78 -12.65 0.05
CA VAL A 328 -18.71 -11.43 -0.77
C VAL A 328 -18.60 -11.78 -2.25
N SER A 329 -19.04 -10.86 -3.11
CA SER A 329 -18.77 -10.92 -4.55
C SER A 329 -18.20 -9.61 -5.05
N ILE A 330 -17.30 -9.70 -6.03
CA ILE A 330 -16.76 -8.59 -6.79
C ILE A 330 -17.34 -8.67 -8.18
N LYS A 331 -17.74 -7.54 -8.76
CA LYS A 331 -18.28 -7.49 -10.10
C LYS A 331 -17.68 -6.31 -10.86
N GLY A 332 -17.06 -6.59 -11.99
CA GLY A 332 -16.58 -5.59 -12.93
C GLY A 332 -17.70 -4.99 -13.79
N ARG A 333 -17.38 -3.97 -14.61
CA ARG A 333 -18.35 -3.24 -15.45
C ARG A 333 -19.16 -4.16 -16.39
N ASP A 334 -18.50 -5.07 -17.04
CA ASP A 334 -19.06 -5.95 -18.09
C ASP A 334 -19.33 -7.37 -17.59
N GLY A 335 -19.25 -7.61 -16.30
CA GLY A 335 -19.56 -8.91 -15.68
C GLY A 335 -18.55 -10.03 -15.99
N ARG A 336 -17.49 -9.75 -16.75
CA ARG A 336 -16.47 -10.74 -17.12
C ARG A 336 -15.54 -11.10 -15.96
N ASP A 337 -15.42 -10.21 -14.98
CA ASP A 337 -14.55 -10.36 -13.81
C ASP A 337 -15.35 -10.59 -12.52
N GLU A 338 -16.49 -11.29 -12.62
CA GLU A 338 -17.26 -11.63 -11.42
C GLU A 338 -16.53 -12.71 -10.63
N ARG A 339 -16.23 -12.42 -9.35
CA ARG A 339 -15.68 -13.37 -8.38
C ARG A 339 -16.56 -13.40 -7.16
N SER A 340 -16.91 -14.60 -6.73
CA SER A 340 -17.66 -14.81 -5.47
C SER A 340 -16.83 -15.66 -4.52
N PHE A 341 -16.87 -15.31 -3.25
CA PHE A 341 -16.22 -16.01 -2.16
C PHE A 341 -17.31 -16.60 -1.26
N TYR A 342 -17.15 -17.85 -0.89
CA TYR A 342 -18.10 -18.61 -0.07
C TYR A 342 -17.40 -19.09 1.19
N ALA A 343 -18.18 -19.32 2.24
CA ALA A 343 -17.69 -19.93 3.46
C ALA A 343 -17.49 -21.44 3.25
N ASP A 344 -16.42 -21.94 3.85
CA ASP A 344 -16.16 -23.37 3.99
C ASP A 344 -16.79 -23.87 5.31
N PRO A 345 -17.25 -25.14 5.40
CA PRO A 345 -17.77 -25.67 6.64
C PRO A 345 -16.76 -25.62 7.78
N GLY A 346 -17.11 -25.03 8.92
CA GLY A 346 -16.22 -25.01 10.08
C GLY A 346 -16.28 -23.78 10.97
N ASP A 347 -17.47 -23.39 11.45
CA ASP A 347 -17.60 -22.34 12.46
C ASP A 347 -16.67 -22.58 13.66
N ALA A 348 -15.68 -21.71 13.83
CA ALA A 348 -14.65 -21.83 14.85
C ALA A 348 -15.18 -21.64 16.28
N VAL A 349 -16.33 -20.98 16.44
CA VAL A 349 -16.96 -20.73 17.75
C VAL A 349 -18.17 -21.65 17.99
N LYS A 350 -18.52 -22.51 17.02
CA LYS A 350 -19.56 -23.57 17.15
C LYS A 350 -20.91 -23.07 17.66
N GLY A 351 -21.41 -21.96 17.10
CA GLY A 351 -22.68 -21.37 17.45
C GLY A 351 -22.71 -20.62 18.78
N VAL A 352 -21.57 -20.31 19.38
CA VAL A 352 -21.49 -19.39 20.51
C VAL A 352 -21.92 -18.00 20.05
N PRO A 353 -22.72 -17.23 20.82
CA PRO A 353 -23.14 -15.90 20.44
C PRO A 353 -21.95 -14.97 20.12
N MET A 354 -22.06 -14.23 19.01
CA MET A 354 -21.03 -13.29 18.57
C MET A 354 -21.57 -11.88 18.43
N ILE A 355 -20.77 -10.89 18.85
CA ILE A 355 -21.04 -9.46 18.67
C ILE A 355 -19.90 -8.85 17.86
N ILE A 356 -20.24 -8.08 16.81
CA ILE A 356 -19.28 -7.34 16.01
C ILE A 356 -19.42 -5.85 16.31
N LEU A 357 -18.32 -5.21 16.72
CA LEU A 357 -18.27 -3.77 16.97
C LEU A 357 -17.71 -3.06 15.74
N VAL A 358 -18.46 -2.10 15.21
CA VAL A 358 -18.08 -1.25 14.07
C VAL A 358 -18.33 0.22 14.41
N ASN A 359 -17.73 1.17 13.66
CA ASN A 359 -17.98 2.63 13.77
C ASN A 359 -18.14 3.24 12.38
#